data_f9606cb8f74971c096a4337398dffc36
#
_entry.id   f9606cb8f74971c096a4337398dffc36
#
_cell.length_a   1.000
_cell.length_b   1.000
_cell.length_c   1.000
_cell.angle_alpha   90.00
_cell.angle_beta   90.00
_cell.angle_gamma   90.00
#
_symmetry.space_group_name_H-M   'P 1'
#
loop_
_entity.id
_entity.type
_entity.pdbx_description
1 polymer ?
#
loop_
_entity_poly.entity_id
_entity_poly.type
_entity_poly.pdbx_seq_one_letter_code
_entity_poly.pdbx_strand_id
1 'polypeptide(L)'
;MINDEKNKEIEKNLRAFEQTIIRFLDLPVSLLFHETEFLLTHIKQMKTRMDAGHNTMNHFVQKIISRYPLEIYLIRRFFPIHFQLRPNLAESAYLVLYLAEALNPFRKQGEILIVSNQPISILNTLKKQIQQSMNMWIKECRIEPVYLFKNQSNKITEYD
;
A
#
# COMPACT_ATOMS: atom_id res chain seq x y z
N MET A 1 5.09 0.44 -35.89
CA MET A 1 6.46 0.48 -35.33
C MET A 1 6.61 1.38 -34.11
N ILE A 2 6.30 2.67 -34.17
CA ILE A 2 6.49 3.59 -32.98
C ILE A 2 5.63 3.20 -31.77
N ASN A 3 4.45 2.63 -31.96
CA ASN A 3 3.55 2.22 -30.88
C ASN A 3 4.01 0.94 -30.15
N ASP A 4 4.70 0.04 -30.86
CA ASP A 4 5.21 -1.21 -30.28
C ASP A 4 6.42 -1.00 -29.39
N GLU A 5 7.31 -0.08 -29.74
CA GLU A 5 8.48 0.24 -28.91
C GLU A 5 8.07 0.91 -27.60
N LYS A 6 7.12 1.86 -27.66
CA LYS A 6 6.56 2.50 -26.44
C LYS A 6 5.85 1.49 -25.52
N ASN A 7 5.16 0.50 -26.10
CA ASN A 7 4.50 -0.54 -25.33
C ASN A 7 5.52 -1.42 -24.60
N LYS A 8 6.57 -1.85 -25.28
CA LYS A 8 7.65 -2.66 -24.68
C LYS A 8 8.38 -1.90 -23.58
N GLU A 9 8.57 -0.59 -23.74
CA GLU A 9 9.18 0.24 -22.69
C GLU A 9 8.31 0.30 -21.43
N ILE A 10 7.01 0.51 -21.57
CA ILE A 10 6.07 0.54 -20.42
C ILE A 10 6.05 -0.82 -19.72
N GLU A 11 6.05 -1.93 -20.46
CA GLU A 11 6.11 -3.28 -19.88
C GLU A 11 7.41 -3.51 -19.13
N LYS A 12 8.54 -3.10 -19.69
CA LYS A 12 9.86 -3.17 -19.03
C LYS A 12 9.87 -2.38 -17.72
N ASN A 13 9.33 -1.18 -17.74
CA ASN A 13 9.24 -0.30 -16.58
C ASN A 13 8.31 -0.89 -15.51
N LEU A 14 7.19 -1.52 -15.92
CA LEU A 14 6.31 -2.22 -14.99
C LEU A 14 7.00 -3.40 -14.32
N ARG A 15 7.76 -4.20 -15.06
CA ARG A 15 8.54 -5.30 -14.49
C ARG A 15 9.61 -4.81 -13.52
N ALA A 16 10.31 -3.73 -13.85
CA ALA A 16 11.30 -3.13 -12.95
C ALA A 16 10.67 -2.57 -11.67
N PHE A 17 9.51 -1.93 -11.77
CA PHE A 17 8.72 -1.47 -10.64
C PHE A 17 8.25 -2.63 -9.75
N GLU A 18 7.70 -3.67 -10.34
CA GLU A 18 7.30 -4.91 -9.68
C GLU A 18 8.45 -5.53 -8.89
N GLN A 19 9.62 -5.71 -9.51
CA GLN A 19 10.80 -6.26 -8.86
C GLN A 19 11.31 -5.40 -7.70
N THR A 20 11.15 -4.09 -7.81
CA THR A 20 11.50 -3.17 -6.71
C THR A 20 10.59 -3.39 -5.51
N ILE A 21 9.28 -3.56 -5.72
CA ILE A 21 8.33 -3.83 -4.65
C ILE A 21 8.58 -5.20 -4.01
N ILE A 22 8.77 -6.24 -4.82
CA ILE A 22 9.05 -7.60 -4.34
C ILE A 22 10.28 -7.60 -3.42
N ARG A 23 11.36 -6.94 -3.81
CA ARG A 23 12.58 -6.85 -3.00
C ARG A 23 12.37 -5.98 -1.75
N PHE A 24 11.69 -4.86 -1.87
CA PHE A 24 11.46 -3.95 -0.75
C PHE A 24 10.62 -4.59 0.36
N LEU A 25 9.64 -5.43 0.00
CA LEU A 25 8.75 -6.13 0.92
C LEU A 25 9.22 -7.56 1.25
N ASP A 26 10.35 -8.00 0.69
CA ASP A 26 10.87 -9.37 0.84
C ASP A 26 9.80 -10.44 0.54
N LEU A 27 9.11 -10.28 -0.58
CA LEU A 27 8.03 -11.20 -0.97
C LEU A 27 8.59 -12.49 -1.56
N PRO A 28 8.05 -13.67 -1.20
CA PRO A 28 8.53 -14.97 -1.65
C PRO A 28 8.02 -15.31 -3.06
N VAL A 29 8.08 -14.36 -4.00
CA VAL A 29 7.58 -14.52 -5.37
C VAL A 29 8.51 -13.84 -6.37
N SER A 30 8.47 -14.30 -7.61
CA SER A 30 9.19 -13.67 -8.72
C SER A 30 8.30 -12.72 -9.55
N LEU A 31 6.98 -12.84 -9.40
CA LEU A 31 5.98 -12.08 -10.15
C LEU A 31 4.86 -11.63 -9.19
N LEU A 32 4.54 -10.35 -9.19
CA LEU A 32 3.50 -9.76 -8.36
C LEU A 32 2.19 -9.55 -9.16
N PHE A 33 2.30 -8.99 -10.37
CA PHE A 33 1.14 -8.74 -11.23
C PHE A 33 0.94 -9.91 -12.20
N HIS A 34 -0.11 -10.69 -12.00
CA HIS A 34 -0.46 -11.83 -12.87
C HIS A 34 -1.19 -11.35 -14.14
N GLU A 35 -2.12 -10.41 -14.00
CA GLU A 35 -2.87 -9.82 -15.09
C GLU A 35 -2.40 -8.39 -15.35
N THR A 36 -1.47 -8.22 -16.29
CA THR A 36 -0.84 -6.93 -16.54
C THR A 36 -1.55 -6.07 -17.58
N GLU A 37 -2.40 -6.65 -18.43
CA GLU A 37 -3.01 -5.94 -19.58
C GLU A 37 -3.83 -4.73 -19.16
N PHE A 38 -4.69 -4.87 -18.15
CA PHE A 38 -5.51 -3.76 -17.66
C PHE A 38 -4.64 -2.67 -17.00
N LEU A 39 -3.66 -3.07 -16.20
CA LEU A 39 -2.72 -2.14 -15.58
C LEU A 39 -1.89 -1.39 -16.62
N LEU A 40 -1.37 -2.07 -17.63
CA LEU A 40 -0.63 -1.46 -18.74
C LEU A 40 -1.50 -0.48 -19.51
N THR A 41 -2.74 -0.86 -19.81
CA THR A 41 -3.71 0.01 -20.46
C THR A 41 -3.99 1.25 -19.63
N HIS A 42 -4.18 1.07 -18.31
CA HIS A 42 -4.39 2.19 -17.40
C HIS A 42 -3.18 3.15 -17.38
N ILE A 43 -1.96 2.62 -17.28
CA ILE A 43 -0.72 3.42 -17.27
C ILE A 43 -0.58 4.21 -18.59
N LYS A 44 -0.87 3.61 -19.73
CA LYS A 44 -0.85 4.28 -21.03
C LYS A 44 -1.85 5.44 -21.10
N GLN A 45 -3.09 5.19 -20.69
CA GLN A 45 -4.14 6.20 -20.65
C GLN A 45 -3.82 7.33 -19.67
N MET A 46 -3.30 6.98 -18.48
CA MET A 46 -2.86 7.93 -17.48
C MET A 46 -1.77 8.85 -18.06
N LYS A 47 -0.74 8.28 -18.70
CA LYS A 47 0.32 9.07 -19.34
C LYS A 47 -0.26 10.04 -20.38
N THR A 48 -1.15 9.57 -21.24
CA THR A 48 -1.81 10.41 -22.24
C THR A 48 -2.61 11.56 -21.62
N ARG A 49 -3.38 11.29 -20.55
CA ARG A 49 -4.13 12.33 -19.83
C ARG A 49 -3.21 13.37 -19.19
N MET A 50 -2.12 12.91 -18.57
CA MET A 50 -1.17 13.79 -17.90
C MET A 50 -0.42 14.66 -18.92
N ASP A 51 -0.01 14.10 -20.04
CA ASP A 51 0.63 14.84 -21.15
C ASP A 51 -0.31 15.89 -21.76
N ALA A 52 -1.62 15.62 -21.77
CA ALA A 52 -2.66 16.55 -22.20
C ALA A 52 -3.09 17.57 -21.13
N GLY A 53 -2.52 17.52 -19.93
CA GLY A 53 -2.89 18.40 -18.81
C GLY A 53 -4.27 18.12 -18.22
N HIS A 54 -4.86 16.96 -18.50
CA HIS A 54 -6.16 16.59 -17.96
C HIS A 54 -6.05 16.09 -16.52
N ASN A 55 -6.90 16.62 -15.64
CA ASN A 55 -7.02 16.15 -14.26
C ASN A 55 -8.10 15.08 -14.16
N THR A 56 -7.71 13.91 -13.68
CA THR A 56 -8.67 12.85 -13.35
C THR A 56 -9.38 13.20 -12.04
N MET A 57 -10.70 13.09 -12.04
CA MET A 57 -11.50 13.17 -10.81
C MET A 57 -11.78 11.77 -10.27
N ASN A 58 -11.51 11.59 -8.98
CA ASN A 58 -11.83 10.35 -8.28
C ASN A 58 -12.44 10.71 -6.92
N HIS A 59 -13.74 10.50 -6.78
CA HIS A 59 -14.49 10.83 -5.56
C HIS A 59 -14.10 9.94 -4.35
N PHE A 60 -13.41 8.84 -4.59
CA PHE A 60 -13.03 7.88 -3.56
C PHE A 60 -11.56 7.98 -3.12
N VAL A 61 -10.82 8.98 -3.63
CA VAL A 61 -9.38 9.13 -3.37
C VAL A 61 -9.05 9.03 -1.88
N GLN A 62 -9.69 9.82 -1.03
CA GLN A 62 -9.40 9.85 0.40
C GLN A 62 -9.68 8.49 1.07
N LYS A 63 -10.78 7.84 0.67
CA LYS A 63 -11.16 6.52 1.20
C LYS A 63 -10.16 5.44 0.79
N ILE A 64 -9.67 5.48 -0.45
CA ILE A 64 -8.67 4.54 -0.96
C ILE A 64 -7.35 4.74 -0.22
N ILE A 65 -6.86 5.97 -0.14
CA ILE A 65 -5.57 6.28 0.48
C ILE A 65 -5.55 5.93 1.97
N SER A 66 -6.63 6.23 2.70
CA SER A 66 -6.71 5.88 4.12
C SER A 66 -6.80 4.36 4.36
N ARG A 67 -7.35 3.61 3.40
CA ARG A 67 -7.47 2.16 3.49
C ARG A 67 -6.18 1.43 3.11
N TYR A 68 -5.36 2.02 2.23
CA TYR A 68 -4.18 1.39 1.63
C TYR A 68 -2.93 2.25 1.82
N PRO A 69 -2.51 2.54 3.06
CA PRO A 69 -1.39 3.46 3.35
C PRO A 69 -0.04 2.94 2.84
N LEU A 70 0.19 1.63 2.84
CA LEU A 70 1.40 1.02 2.31
C LEU A 70 1.47 1.18 0.79
N GLU A 71 0.39 0.86 0.11
CA GLU A 71 0.34 0.88 -1.35
C GLU A 71 0.52 2.30 -1.90
N ILE A 72 -0.11 3.30 -1.28
CA ILE A 72 0.11 4.70 -1.69
C ILE A 72 1.56 5.13 -1.45
N TYR A 73 2.18 4.69 -0.35
CA TYR A 73 3.60 4.94 -0.08
C TYR A 73 4.48 4.32 -1.18
N LEU A 74 4.24 3.05 -1.55
CA LEU A 74 5.01 2.34 -2.57
C LEU A 74 4.86 3.01 -3.96
N ILE A 75 3.64 3.38 -4.34
CA ILE A 75 3.36 4.08 -5.59
C ILE A 75 4.09 5.42 -5.62
N ARG A 76 3.95 6.25 -4.59
CA ARG A 76 4.56 7.58 -4.56
C ARG A 76 6.09 7.54 -4.52
N ARG A 77 6.65 6.51 -3.91
CA ARG A 77 8.11 6.35 -3.78
C ARG A 77 8.75 5.76 -5.02
N PHE A 78 8.22 4.68 -5.54
CA PHE A 78 8.90 3.88 -6.55
C PHE A 78 8.39 4.08 -7.98
N PHE A 79 7.11 4.41 -8.17
CA PHE A 79 6.55 4.61 -9.51
C PHE A 79 7.28 5.70 -10.30
N PRO A 80 7.60 6.90 -9.73
CA PRO A 80 8.33 7.94 -10.45
C PRO A 80 9.74 7.53 -10.88
N ILE A 81 10.38 6.60 -10.15
CA ILE A 81 11.74 6.14 -10.46
C ILE A 81 11.74 5.34 -11.77
N HIS A 82 10.73 4.48 -11.96
CA HIS A 82 10.67 3.58 -13.10
C HIS A 82 9.97 4.20 -14.33
N PHE A 83 8.96 5.03 -14.10
CA PHE A 83 8.15 5.59 -15.18
C PHE A 83 8.50 7.04 -15.54
N GLN A 84 9.36 7.70 -14.73
CA GLN A 84 9.68 9.12 -14.87
C GLN A 84 8.42 10.01 -14.88
N LEU A 85 7.38 9.55 -14.20
CA LEU A 85 6.06 10.13 -14.17
C LEU A 85 5.59 10.25 -12.71
N ARG A 86 5.06 11.40 -12.33
CA ARG A 86 4.51 11.63 -10.98
C ARG A 86 2.99 11.73 -11.06
N PRO A 87 2.27 10.61 -10.88
CA PRO A 87 0.82 10.64 -10.90
C PRO A 87 0.28 11.59 -9.83
N ASN A 88 -0.78 12.34 -10.17
CA ASN A 88 -1.52 13.07 -9.17
C ASN A 88 -2.21 12.12 -8.19
N LEU A 89 -2.85 12.65 -7.16
CA LEU A 89 -3.43 11.84 -6.10
C LEU A 89 -4.56 10.92 -6.59
N ALA A 90 -5.35 11.37 -7.56
CA ALA A 90 -6.45 10.62 -8.15
C ALA A 90 -5.93 9.44 -8.98
N GLU A 91 -4.94 9.67 -9.84
CA GLU A 91 -4.30 8.60 -10.62
C GLU A 91 -3.54 7.61 -9.71
N SER A 92 -2.87 8.12 -8.67
CA SER A 92 -2.21 7.27 -7.68
C SER A 92 -3.21 6.35 -6.98
N ALA A 93 -4.41 6.81 -6.66
CA ALA A 93 -5.44 6.00 -6.03
C ALA A 93 -5.90 4.83 -6.92
N TYR A 94 -5.97 5.02 -8.23
CA TYR A 94 -6.25 3.90 -9.16
C TYR A 94 -5.10 2.88 -9.17
N LEU A 95 -3.85 3.34 -9.25
CA LEU A 95 -2.68 2.43 -9.20
C LEU A 95 -2.61 1.67 -7.88
N VAL A 96 -3.00 2.31 -6.77
CA VAL A 96 -3.10 1.68 -5.46
C VAL A 96 -4.04 0.48 -5.46
N LEU A 97 -5.17 0.53 -6.16
CA LEU A 97 -6.11 -0.60 -6.21
C LEU A 97 -5.50 -1.83 -6.89
N TYR A 98 -4.77 -1.65 -7.99
CA TYR A 98 -4.06 -2.75 -8.65
C TYR A 98 -2.99 -3.36 -7.73
N LEU A 99 -2.22 -2.50 -7.06
CA LEU A 99 -1.19 -2.96 -6.13
C LEU A 99 -1.80 -3.64 -4.90
N ALA A 100 -2.90 -3.12 -4.38
CA ALA A 100 -3.61 -3.70 -3.25
C ALA A 100 -4.15 -5.10 -3.55
N GLU A 101 -4.68 -5.31 -4.76
CA GLU A 101 -5.11 -6.62 -5.23
C GLU A 101 -3.93 -7.59 -5.33
N ALA A 102 -2.83 -7.16 -5.97
CA ALA A 102 -1.63 -7.97 -6.13
C ALA A 102 -0.97 -8.34 -4.79
N LEU A 103 -1.00 -7.45 -3.79
CA LEU A 103 -0.43 -7.69 -2.46
C LEU A 103 -1.37 -8.48 -1.52
N ASN A 104 -2.64 -8.61 -1.87
CA ASN A 104 -3.64 -9.24 -1.00
C ASN A 104 -3.25 -10.66 -0.52
N PRO A 105 -2.68 -11.56 -1.36
CA PRO A 105 -2.27 -12.89 -0.93
C PRO A 105 -1.14 -12.89 0.12
N PHE A 106 -0.35 -11.82 0.19
CA PHE A 106 0.82 -11.71 1.07
C PHE A 106 0.52 -10.95 2.36
N ARG A 107 -0.71 -10.48 2.55
CA ARG A 107 -1.11 -9.76 3.75
C ARG A 107 -1.21 -10.72 4.93
N LYS A 108 -0.24 -10.61 5.83
CA LYS A 108 -0.32 -11.25 7.14
C LYS A 108 -1.00 -10.28 8.11
N GLN A 109 -2.00 -10.77 8.82
CA GLN A 109 -2.61 -10.01 9.90
C GLN A 109 -1.67 -10.05 11.11
N GLY A 110 -1.26 -8.88 11.57
CA GLY A 110 -0.45 -8.72 12.77
C GLY A 110 -1.29 -8.55 14.03
N GLU A 111 -0.67 -8.70 15.17
CA GLU A 111 -1.23 -8.36 16.48
C GLU A 111 -0.67 -7.03 16.95
N ILE A 112 -1.51 -6.17 17.49
CA ILE A 112 -1.10 -4.86 18.02
C ILE A 112 -1.30 -4.87 19.54
N LEU A 113 -0.24 -4.46 20.25
CA LEU A 113 -0.31 -4.18 21.67
C LEU A 113 -0.17 -2.66 21.89
N ILE A 114 -1.20 -2.06 22.48
CA ILE A 114 -1.17 -0.65 22.92
C ILE A 114 -0.76 -0.62 24.36
N VAL A 115 0.44 -0.10 24.64
CA VAL A 115 0.95 0.03 26.02
C VAL A 115 0.88 1.50 26.43
N SER A 116 0.03 1.82 27.40
CA SER A 116 -0.18 3.21 27.81
C SER A 116 -0.79 3.31 29.22
N ASN A 117 -0.54 4.44 29.89
CA ASN A 117 -1.19 4.83 31.16
C ASN A 117 -2.34 5.84 30.94
N GLN A 118 -2.74 6.08 29.70
CA GLN A 118 -3.86 6.96 29.39
C GLN A 118 -5.19 6.34 29.87
N PRO A 119 -6.23 7.17 30.11
CA PRO A 119 -7.55 6.68 30.48
C PRO A 119 -8.07 5.64 29.47
N ILE A 120 -8.68 4.57 29.99
CA ILE A 120 -9.15 3.45 29.16
C ILE A 120 -10.16 3.88 28.09
N SER A 121 -10.94 4.93 28.31
CA SER A 121 -11.86 5.50 27.33
C SER A 121 -11.14 6.03 26.09
N ILE A 122 -10.00 6.70 26.29
CA ILE A 122 -9.16 7.22 25.20
C ILE A 122 -8.56 6.04 24.42
N LEU A 123 -8.01 5.05 25.14
CA LEU A 123 -7.38 3.88 24.54
C LEU A 123 -8.39 3.02 23.77
N ASN A 124 -9.63 2.88 24.26
CA ASN A 124 -10.69 2.19 23.52
C ASN A 124 -11.09 2.94 22.25
N THR A 125 -11.10 4.27 22.27
CA THR A 125 -11.35 5.07 21.07
C THR A 125 -10.23 4.88 20.05
N LEU A 126 -8.98 4.95 20.49
CA LEU A 126 -7.81 4.69 19.64
C LEU A 126 -7.84 3.28 19.06
N LYS A 127 -8.10 2.25 19.89
CA LYS A 127 -8.25 0.87 19.44
C LYS A 127 -9.30 0.74 18.34
N LYS A 128 -10.48 1.35 18.51
CA LYS A 128 -11.53 1.36 17.47
C LYS A 128 -11.06 2.01 16.18
N GLN A 129 -10.40 3.16 16.26
CA GLN A 129 -9.88 3.86 15.08
C GLN A 129 -8.84 3.01 14.33
N ILE A 130 -7.90 2.40 15.06
CA ILE A 130 -6.90 1.50 14.49
C ILE A 130 -7.59 0.31 13.81
N GLN A 131 -8.51 -0.37 14.48
CA GLN A 131 -9.23 -1.51 13.92
C GLN A 131 -10.07 -1.14 12.68
N GLN A 132 -10.69 0.03 12.66
CA GLN A 132 -11.46 0.50 11.51
C GLN A 132 -10.58 0.88 10.32
N SER A 133 -9.43 1.51 10.57
CA SER A 133 -8.52 1.96 9.52
C SER A 133 -7.67 0.83 8.95
N MET A 134 -7.34 -0.16 9.77
CA MET A 134 -6.37 -1.21 9.45
C MET A 134 -6.95 -2.63 9.61
N ASN A 135 -8.27 -2.79 9.49
CA ASN A 135 -8.95 -4.07 9.73
C ASN A 135 -8.40 -5.24 8.90
N MET A 136 -7.79 -4.96 7.75
CA MET A 136 -7.18 -5.99 6.88
C MET A 136 -5.79 -6.43 7.34
N TRP A 137 -5.15 -5.64 8.22
CA TRP A 137 -3.78 -5.84 8.67
C TRP A 137 -3.69 -6.34 10.11
N ILE A 138 -4.80 -6.26 10.86
CA ILE A 138 -4.83 -6.52 12.30
C ILE A 138 -5.71 -7.73 12.58
N LYS A 139 -5.11 -8.76 13.17
CA LYS A 139 -5.80 -9.93 13.70
C LYS A 139 -6.40 -9.60 15.07
N GLU A 140 -5.60 -8.97 15.94
CA GLU A 140 -5.97 -8.62 17.28
C GLU A 140 -5.34 -7.29 17.70
N CYS A 141 -6.06 -6.51 18.51
CA CYS A 141 -5.54 -5.31 19.15
C CYS A 141 -5.84 -5.35 20.64
N ARG A 142 -4.79 -5.43 21.47
CA ARG A 142 -4.86 -5.48 22.92
C ARG A 142 -4.39 -4.18 23.55
N ILE A 143 -4.86 -3.89 24.75
CA ILE A 143 -4.46 -2.72 25.52
C ILE A 143 -3.90 -3.24 26.84
N GLU A 144 -2.69 -2.80 27.20
CA GLU A 144 -2.07 -3.11 28.49
C GLU A 144 -1.53 -1.85 29.17
N PRO A 145 -1.71 -1.70 30.49
CA PRO A 145 -1.06 -0.65 31.26
C PRO A 145 0.47 -0.81 31.28
N VAL A 146 1.20 0.31 31.27
CA VAL A 146 2.67 0.31 31.25
C VAL A 146 3.28 -0.49 32.43
N TYR A 147 2.64 -0.47 33.60
CA TYR A 147 3.17 -1.19 34.76
C TYR A 147 3.10 -2.72 34.60
N LEU A 148 2.10 -3.24 33.89
CA LEU A 148 2.00 -4.68 33.60
C LEU A 148 3.03 -5.07 32.51
N PHE A 149 3.23 -4.22 31.52
CA PHE A 149 4.20 -4.47 30.46
C PHE A 149 5.65 -4.53 30.98
N LYS A 150 6.02 -3.60 31.86
CA LYS A 150 7.37 -3.58 32.49
C LYS A 150 7.70 -4.84 33.28
N ASN A 151 6.70 -5.50 33.86
CA ASN A 151 6.89 -6.75 34.62
C ASN A 151 6.97 -8.00 33.73
N GLN A 152 6.79 -7.86 32.42
CA GLN A 152 6.73 -8.95 31.45
C GLN A 152 7.78 -8.79 30.35
N SER A 153 8.97 -8.31 30.69
CA SER A 153 10.06 -8.04 29.73
C SER A 153 10.45 -9.24 28.83
N ASN A 154 10.00 -10.45 29.15
CA ASN A 154 10.21 -11.66 28.34
C ASN A 154 9.14 -11.88 27.25
N LYS A 155 8.09 -11.04 27.18
CA LYS A 155 7.00 -11.20 26.20
C LYS A 155 7.18 -10.40 24.90
N ILE A 156 8.24 -9.61 24.77
CA ILE A 156 8.50 -8.80 23.57
C ILE A 156 8.73 -9.69 22.35
N THR A 157 9.23 -10.91 22.55
CA THR A 157 9.50 -11.88 21.48
C THR A 157 8.24 -12.54 20.90
N GLU A 158 7.06 -12.32 21.50
CA GLU A 158 5.78 -12.87 20.97
C GLU A 158 5.14 -11.95 19.91
N TYR A 159 5.72 -10.76 19.64
CA TYR A 159 5.15 -9.74 18.76
C TYR A 159 6.05 -9.38 17.55
N ASP A 160 7.05 -10.22 17.24
CA ASP A 160 7.90 -10.08 16.05
C ASP A 160 7.24 -10.63 14.78
#